data_f0734810c076112733d66a34af2766c7
#
_entry.id   f0734810c076112733d66a34af2766c7
#
_cell.length_a   1.000
_cell.length_b   1.000
_cell.length_c   1.000
_cell.angle_alpha   90.00
_cell.angle_beta   90.00
_cell.angle_gamma   90.00
#
_symmetry.space_group_name_H-M   'P 1'
#
loop_
_entity.id
_entity.type
_entity.pdbx_description
1 polymer ?
#
loop_
_entity_poly.entity_id
_entity_poly.type
_entity_poly.pdbx_seq_one_letter_code
_entity_poly.pdbx_strand_id
1 'polypeptide(L)'
;MAVSGGAGGRLHGTMTTSSYLTAIVLVAGAFYSLVVAAKAYDVPMAVHAWMFTLAFAAGVLAIGNRHFNALKGLPGADDGKGYNDTVIKYGVIATLFWGIAGMLAGFYIASELAFPALNFDFAYISFGRLRPVHTSGVIFAMGGNALIATSFYVVQRTCRARLAGDIAPWFVFWGYNLFIVIAATGYLMGVTEGREYAEPEWYTDIWLTIVWVTYLLVFLVTLMKRKEPHIYVANWFYLAFIVTIAMLHLGNNLTVPVSIFSSKSFSAFSGVQDALIQWWYGHNAVGFFLTAGFLGMMYYFVPKRAGRPVYSYRLSIIHFWALIFLYIWAGPHHLHYTALPDWAQTLGMTFSIMLWMPSWGGMINGLMTLSGAWDKLRTDPVIRMLVVSIAFYGMSTFEGPLMSIKAVNSLSHYTDWTIGHVHSGAMGWVGFVTFGAVYCLVPWLWKRERLYSIALVSWHFWISTMGIVLYITSMWVSGILQGLMWRAYDAQGFLEYSFVETVAAMHPFYVIRALGGLLYLTGTLIMVYNCWRTIRGDVRVGEPIIANAPANANASVGALAQPAE
;
A
#
# COMPACT_ATOMS: atom_id res chain seq x y z
N MET A 1 58.44 -27.04 -10.76
CA MET A 1 58.11 -26.21 -9.57
C MET A 1 56.97 -25.28 -9.95
N ALA A 2 55.75 -25.64 -9.60
CA ALA A 2 54.55 -24.82 -9.82
C ALA A 2 54.21 -24.16 -8.49
N VAL A 3 54.24 -22.83 -8.47
CA VAL A 3 53.85 -22.04 -7.32
C VAL A 3 52.33 -21.93 -7.31
N SER A 4 51.68 -22.58 -6.36
CA SER A 4 50.26 -22.47 -6.08
C SER A 4 49.97 -21.11 -5.48
N GLY A 5 49.30 -20.25 -6.25
CA GLY A 5 48.75 -18.97 -5.75
C GLY A 5 47.64 -19.24 -4.73
N GLY A 6 47.88 -18.92 -3.48
CA GLY A 6 46.93 -19.07 -2.41
C GLY A 6 45.74 -18.15 -2.63
N ALA A 7 44.53 -18.73 -2.71
CA ALA A 7 43.27 -18.02 -2.61
C ALA A 7 43.19 -17.38 -1.24
N GLY A 8 43.21 -16.03 -1.20
CA GLY A 8 43.05 -15.24 0.02
C GLY A 8 41.71 -15.55 0.68
N GLY A 9 41.73 -16.39 1.72
CA GLY A 9 40.60 -16.61 2.59
C GLY A 9 40.17 -15.28 3.21
N ARG A 10 39.00 -14.76 2.84
CA ARG A 10 38.37 -13.67 3.58
C ARG A 10 38.20 -14.14 5.01
N LEU A 11 38.83 -13.44 5.95
CA LEU A 11 38.66 -13.66 7.37
C LEU A 11 37.12 -13.56 7.67
N HIS A 12 36.52 -14.71 7.92
CA HIS A 12 35.14 -14.77 8.39
C HIS A 12 35.08 -14.05 9.75
N GLY A 13 34.59 -12.81 9.77
CA GLY A 13 34.42 -12.05 11.00
C GLY A 13 34.70 -10.55 10.92
N THR A 14 35.27 -10.05 9.83
CA THR A 14 35.49 -8.58 9.69
C THR A 14 34.23 -7.90 9.14
N MET A 15 33.87 -6.74 9.76
CA MET A 15 32.83 -5.86 9.20
C MET A 15 33.22 -5.46 7.78
N THR A 16 32.23 -5.46 6.88
CA THR A 16 32.44 -4.92 5.53
C THR A 16 32.57 -3.40 5.59
N THR A 17 33.25 -2.79 4.61
CA THR A 17 33.32 -1.32 4.47
C THR A 17 31.92 -0.69 4.49
N SER A 18 30.95 -1.31 3.82
CA SER A 18 29.55 -0.89 3.83
C SER A 18 28.96 -0.88 5.23
N SER A 19 29.24 -1.88 6.07
CA SER A 19 28.75 -1.94 7.45
C SER A 19 29.35 -0.84 8.32
N TYR A 20 30.66 -0.54 8.15
CA TYR A 20 31.30 0.57 8.86
C TYR A 20 30.70 1.91 8.47
N LEU A 21 30.58 2.18 7.17
CA LEU A 21 29.96 3.43 6.68
C LEU A 21 28.53 3.60 7.18
N THR A 22 27.73 2.52 7.14
CA THR A 22 26.36 2.55 7.67
C THR A 22 26.34 2.86 9.16
N ALA A 23 27.22 2.22 9.95
CA ALA A 23 27.31 2.50 11.40
C ALA A 23 27.70 3.97 11.69
N ILE A 24 28.65 4.52 10.94
CA ILE A 24 29.05 5.93 11.08
C ILE A 24 27.87 6.87 10.78
N VAL A 25 27.13 6.63 9.69
CA VAL A 25 25.94 7.43 9.33
C VAL A 25 24.88 7.35 10.42
N LEU A 26 24.62 6.15 10.96
CA LEU A 26 23.64 5.98 12.04
C LEU A 26 24.07 6.67 13.34
N VAL A 27 25.35 6.63 13.71
CA VAL A 27 25.89 7.36 14.88
C VAL A 27 25.75 8.86 14.69
N ALA A 28 26.11 9.38 13.51
CA ALA A 28 25.95 10.80 13.19
C ALA A 28 24.47 11.21 13.22
N GLY A 29 23.57 10.39 12.67
CA GLY A 29 22.14 10.60 12.73
C GLY A 29 21.59 10.59 14.16
N ALA A 30 22.04 9.66 15.01
CA ALA A 30 21.67 9.61 16.41
C ALA A 30 22.12 10.87 17.17
N PHE A 31 23.34 11.31 16.93
CA PHE A 31 23.85 12.54 17.54
C PHE A 31 23.08 13.79 17.08
N TYR A 32 22.83 13.91 15.77
CA TYR A 32 22.07 15.04 15.22
C TYR A 32 20.65 15.07 15.79
N SER A 33 19.93 13.96 15.77
CA SER A 33 18.58 13.89 16.33
C SER A 33 18.52 14.12 17.83
N LEU A 34 19.55 13.71 18.58
CA LEU A 34 19.67 14.03 20.01
C LEU A 34 19.82 15.55 20.24
N VAL A 35 20.62 16.23 19.44
CA VAL A 35 20.76 17.70 19.49
C VAL A 35 19.44 18.39 19.16
N VAL A 36 18.71 17.89 18.14
CA VAL A 36 17.38 18.40 17.81
C VAL A 36 16.41 18.19 18.97
N ALA A 37 16.37 17.00 19.56
CA ALA A 37 15.52 16.71 20.72
C ALA A 37 15.77 17.65 21.91
N ALA A 38 17.05 17.95 22.18
CA ALA A 38 17.45 18.84 23.28
C ALA A 38 17.13 20.32 23.03
N LYS A 39 16.99 20.72 21.75
CA LYS A 39 16.75 22.13 21.34
C LYS A 39 15.38 22.33 20.69
N ALA A 40 14.51 21.34 20.69
CA ALA A 40 13.19 21.42 20.07
C ALA A 40 12.34 22.55 20.65
N TYR A 41 11.66 23.27 19.76
CA TYR A 41 10.77 24.38 20.13
C TYR A 41 9.36 23.90 20.51
N ASP A 42 9.01 22.69 20.11
CA ASP A 42 7.70 22.08 20.38
C ASP A 42 7.84 20.61 20.78
N VAL A 43 6.84 20.13 21.51
CA VAL A 43 6.82 18.76 22.04
C VAL A 43 6.83 17.70 20.92
N PRO A 44 6.06 17.84 19.84
CA PRO A 44 6.10 16.87 18.75
C PRO A 44 7.49 16.72 18.13
N MET A 45 8.20 17.81 17.88
CA MET A 45 9.59 17.77 17.38
C MET A 45 10.52 17.03 18.36
N ALA A 46 10.40 17.32 19.67
CA ALA A 46 11.19 16.64 20.68
C ALA A 46 10.93 15.12 20.67
N VAL A 47 9.67 14.72 20.68
CA VAL A 47 9.25 13.31 20.66
C VAL A 47 9.78 12.60 19.41
N HIS A 48 9.56 13.16 18.23
CA HIS A 48 10.02 12.56 16.97
C HIS A 48 11.56 12.50 16.89
N ALA A 49 12.25 13.53 17.34
CA ALA A 49 13.72 13.52 17.38
C ALA A 49 14.26 12.44 18.33
N TRP A 50 13.61 12.19 19.48
CA TRP A 50 13.93 11.06 20.34
C TRP A 50 13.66 9.72 19.66
N MET A 51 12.57 9.60 18.91
CA MET A 51 12.27 8.37 18.16
C MET A 51 13.34 8.07 17.11
N PHE A 52 13.79 9.07 16.35
CA PHE A 52 14.94 8.93 15.44
C PHE A 52 16.22 8.54 16.17
N THR A 53 16.53 9.18 17.31
CA THR A 53 17.70 8.86 18.12
C THR A 53 17.71 7.40 18.54
N LEU A 54 16.59 6.90 19.07
CA LEU A 54 16.46 5.52 19.49
C LEU A 54 16.52 4.54 18.32
N ALA A 55 15.90 4.87 17.18
CA ALA A 55 15.94 4.05 15.98
C ALA A 55 17.36 3.93 15.40
N PHE A 56 18.10 5.03 15.32
CA PHE A 56 19.49 5.02 14.86
C PHE A 56 20.40 4.27 15.83
N ALA A 57 20.24 4.45 17.13
CA ALA A 57 20.97 3.69 18.14
C ALA A 57 20.69 2.19 18.05
N ALA A 58 19.43 1.80 17.87
CA ALA A 58 19.05 0.41 17.65
C ALA A 58 19.67 -0.17 16.37
N GLY A 59 19.76 0.63 15.30
CA GLY A 59 20.43 0.25 14.07
C GLY A 59 21.93 -0.01 14.26
N VAL A 60 22.62 0.84 15.03
CA VAL A 60 24.05 0.64 15.40
C VAL A 60 24.21 -0.68 16.18
N LEU A 61 23.36 -0.89 17.19
CA LEU A 61 23.39 -2.13 17.99
C LEU A 61 23.11 -3.37 17.14
N ALA A 62 22.19 -3.28 16.18
CA ALA A 62 21.88 -4.41 15.28
C ALA A 62 23.08 -4.78 14.38
N ILE A 63 23.80 -3.78 13.85
CA ILE A 63 25.03 -4.00 13.07
C ILE A 63 26.12 -4.59 13.95
N GLY A 64 26.33 -4.07 15.16
CA GLY A 64 27.29 -4.57 16.14
C GLY A 64 26.99 -6.02 16.53
N ASN A 65 25.75 -6.34 16.83
CA ASN A 65 25.32 -7.69 17.19
C ASN A 65 25.49 -8.68 16.02
N ARG A 66 25.17 -8.27 14.79
CA ARG A 66 25.42 -9.09 13.60
C ARG A 66 26.90 -9.42 13.44
N HIS A 67 27.77 -8.45 13.64
CA HIS A 67 29.21 -8.63 13.60
C HIS A 67 29.72 -9.57 14.70
N PHE A 68 29.27 -9.36 15.95
CA PHE A 68 29.63 -10.16 17.08
C PHE A 68 29.19 -11.64 16.93
N ASN A 69 27.99 -11.88 16.38
CA ASN A 69 27.49 -13.22 16.10
C ASN A 69 28.31 -13.89 14.98
N ALA A 70 28.74 -13.13 13.96
CA ALA A 70 29.60 -13.63 12.90
C ALA A 70 30.98 -14.05 13.43
N LEU A 71 31.56 -13.27 14.37
CA LEU A 71 32.83 -13.62 15.03
C LEU A 71 32.72 -14.89 15.87
N LYS A 72 31.57 -15.17 16.45
CA LYS A 72 31.31 -16.39 17.24
C LYS A 72 30.93 -17.61 16.39
N GLY A 73 30.84 -17.45 15.05
CA GLY A 73 30.40 -18.53 14.16
C GLY A 73 28.94 -18.98 14.39
N LEU A 74 28.12 -18.15 15.05
CA LEU A 74 26.72 -18.48 15.31
C LEU A 74 25.91 -18.41 14.01
N PRO A 75 25.01 -19.38 13.75
CA PRO A 75 24.14 -19.35 12.58
C PRO A 75 23.15 -18.19 12.72
N GLY A 76 23.28 -17.17 11.93
CA GLY A 76 22.39 -16.01 12.02
C GLY A 76 22.49 -15.06 10.85
N ALA A 77 23.46 -15.24 9.98
CA ALA A 77 23.56 -14.47 8.76
C ALA A 77 23.03 -15.28 7.59
N ASP A 78 22.13 -14.69 6.81
CA ASP A 78 21.85 -15.11 5.44
C ASP A 78 23.21 -15.38 4.74
N ASP A 79 23.44 -16.63 4.32
CA ASP A 79 24.71 -17.08 3.72
C ASP A 79 25.01 -16.42 2.37
N GLY A 80 24.18 -15.45 1.95
CA GLY A 80 24.28 -14.77 0.66
C GLY A 80 23.92 -15.65 -0.53
N LYS A 81 23.55 -16.92 -0.30
CA LYS A 81 23.16 -17.87 -1.34
C LYS A 81 21.64 -17.86 -1.53
N GLY A 82 21.20 -17.97 -2.78
CA GLY A 82 19.79 -18.00 -3.13
C GLY A 82 19.09 -16.63 -3.02
N TYR A 83 17.77 -16.64 -2.90
CA TYR A 83 16.95 -15.45 -2.80
C TYR A 83 16.96 -14.91 -1.37
N ASN A 84 16.90 -13.57 -1.23
CA ASN A 84 16.74 -12.92 0.07
C ASN A 84 15.26 -12.91 0.49
N ASP A 85 14.79 -14.00 1.08
CA ASP A 85 13.40 -14.15 1.51
C ASP A 85 13.15 -13.64 2.93
N THR A 86 14.19 -13.43 3.71
CA THR A 86 14.04 -13.05 5.12
C THR A 86 13.40 -11.67 5.27
N VAL A 87 13.85 -10.67 4.53
CA VAL A 87 13.23 -9.33 4.57
C VAL A 87 11.77 -9.37 4.08
N ILE A 88 11.45 -10.23 3.12
CA ILE A 88 10.09 -10.40 2.61
C ILE A 88 9.16 -10.98 3.69
N LYS A 89 9.64 -11.96 4.48
CA LYS A 89 8.89 -12.50 5.63
C LYS A 89 8.51 -11.41 6.63
N TYR A 90 9.45 -10.53 6.95
CA TYR A 90 9.19 -9.39 7.84
C TYR A 90 8.17 -8.42 7.21
N GLY A 91 8.27 -8.14 5.92
CA GLY A 91 7.29 -7.33 5.20
C GLY A 91 5.87 -7.92 5.23
N VAL A 92 5.73 -9.25 5.07
CA VAL A 92 4.44 -9.95 5.20
C VAL A 92 3.88 -9.84 6.63
N ILE A 93 4.71 -10.01 7.65
CA ILE A 93 4.28 -9.85 9.05
C ILE A 93 3.85 -8.41 9.32
N ALA A 94 4.62 -7.43 8.86
CA ALA A 94 4.28 -6.01 9.00
C ALA A 94 2.97 -5.66 8.26
N THR A 95 2.73 -6.23 7.07
CA THR A 95 1.46 -6.08 6.34
C THR A 95 0.27 -6.53 7.19
N LEU A 96 0.37 -7.70 7.82
CA LEU A 96 -0.69 -8.23 8.69
C LEU A 96 -0.89 -7.37 9.94
N PHE A 97 0.19 -6.96 10.57
CA PHE A 97 0.15 -6.12 11.78
C PHE A 97 -0.52 -4.77 11.51
N TRP A 98 -0.02 -4.05 10.48
CA TRP A 98 -0.56 -2.75 10.12
C TRP A 98 -1.98 -2.84 9.54
N GLY A 99 -2.30 -3.95 8.89
CA GLY A 99 -3.66 -4.22 8.43
C GLY A 99 -4.66 -4.22 9.59
N ILE A 100 -4.34 -4.94 10.68
CA ILE A 100 -5.18 -4.92 11.89
C ILE A 100 -5.23 -3.51 12.50
N ALA A 101 -4.08 -2.87 12.71
CA ALA A 101 -4.00 -1.57 13.35
C ALA A 101 -4.78 -0.49 12.56
N GLY A 102 -4.57 -0.43 11.24
CA GLY A 102 -5.26 0.55 10.40
C GLY A 102 -6.76 0.30 10.27
N MET A 103 -7.18 -0.97 10.15
CA MET A 103 -8.61 -1.32 10.09
C MET A 103 -9.31 -1.13 11.43
N LEU A 104 -8.62 -1.38 12.56
CA LEU A 104 -9.16 -1.10 13.89
C LEU A 104 -9.41 0.40 14.09
N ALA A 105 -8.45 1.25 13.68
CA ALA A 105 -8.65 2.71 13.69
C ALA A 105 -9.84 3.10 12.80
N GLY A 106 -9.98 2.49 11.61
CA GLY A 106 -11.11 2.74 10.71
C GLY A 106 -12.46 2.32 11.28
N PHE A 107 -12.52 1.15 11.91
CA PHE A 107 -13.73 0.69 12.60
C PHE A 107 -14.09 1.62 13.77
N TYR A 108 -13.09 2.09 14.52
CA TYR A 108 -13.32 2.98 15.64
C TYR A 108 -13.90 4.32 15.18
N ILE A 109 -13.30 4.99 14.17
CA ILE A 109 -13.83 6.26 13.65
C ILE A 109 -15.20 6.11 12.98
N ALA A 110 -15.48 4.97 12.35
CA ALA A 110 -16.81 4.68 11.84
C ALA A 110 -17.84 4.54 12.98
N SER A 111 -17.40 3.97 14.11
CA SER A 111 -18.23 3.85 15.31
C SER A 111 -18.46 5.19 15.99
N GLU A 112 -17.51 6.13 15.99
CA GLU A 112 -17.69 7.50 16.49
C GLU A 112 -18.75 8.26 15.69
N LEU A 113 -18.82 8.07 14.37
CA LEU A 113 -19.88 8.68 13.54
C LEU A 113 -21.26 8.10 13.84
N ALA A 114 -21.35 6.80 14.12
CA ALA A 114 -22.60 6.14 14.48
C ALA A 114 -23.02 6.42 15.94
N PHE A 115 -22.04 6.52 16.84
CA PHE A 115 -22.22 6.67 18.28
C PHE A 115 -21.26 7.74 18.83
N PRO A 116 -21.58 9.04 18.72
CA PRO A 116 -20.69 10.15 19.09
C PRO A 116 -20.14 10.12 20.52
N ALA A 117 -20.84 9.44 21.45
CA ALA A 117 -20.38 9.25 22.82
C ALA A 117 -19.05 8.48 22.91
N LEU A 118 -18.66 7.73 21.87
CA LEU A 118 -17.38 7.02 21.82
C LEU A 118 -16.19 7.96 21.61
N ASN A 119 -16.39 9.25 21.37
CA ASN A 119 -15.31 10.24 21.30
C ASN A 119 -14.67 10.48 22.68
N PHE A 120 -15.40 10.26 23.77
CA PHE A 120 -14.97 10.41 25.18
C PHE A 120 -14.34 11.77 25.51
N ASP A 121 -14.47 12.79 24.65
CA ASP A 121 -13.80 14.10 24.77
C ASP A 121 -12.28 14.01 24.96
N PHE A 122 -11.67 12.93 24.45
CA PHE A 122 -10.24 12.68 24.55
C PHE A 122 -9.55 12.98 23.23
N ALA A 123 -8.80 14.08 23.22
CA ALA A 123 -8.24 14.66 21.98
C ALA A 123 -7.45 13.67 21.10
N TYR A 124 -6.71 12.73 21.68
CA TYR A 124 -5.86 11.79 20.93
C TYR A 124 -6.62 10.74 20.12
N ILE A 125 -7.88 10.46 20.48
CA ILE A 125 -8.72 9.49 19.78
C ILE A 125 -9.87 10.15 19.03
N SER A 126 -9.92 11.49 18.96
CA SER A 126 -10.94 12.19 18.19
C SER A 126 -10.90 11.81 16.71
N PHE A 127 -12.06 11.82 16.05
CA PHE A 127 -12.21 11.49 14.63
C PHE A 127 -11.17 12.20 13.75
N GLY A 128 -10.94 13.50 13.97
CA GLY A 128 -10.00 14.30 13.16
C GLY A 128 -8.54 13.86 13.28
N ARG A 129 -8.12 13.29 14.44
CA ARG A 129 -6.78 12.76 14.65
C ARG A 129 -6.65 11.30 14.21
N LEU A 130 -7.69 10.49 14.40
CA LEU A 130 -7.66 9.09 14.01
C LEU A 130 -7.90 8.85 12.52
N ARG A 131 -8.61 9.77 11.82
CA ARG A 131 -8.84 9.61 10.38
C ARG A 131 -7.53 9.49 9.58
N PRO A 132 -6.54 10.39 9.69
CA PRO A 132 -5.26 10.22 9.00
C PRO A 132 -4.47 8.99 9.49
N VAL A 133 -4.58 8.60 10.76
CA VAL A 133 -3.99 7.34 11.26
C VAL A 133 -4.60 6.14 10.53
N HIS A 134 -5.93 6.11 10.37
CA HIS A 134 -6.60 5.06 9.61
C HIS A 134 -6.15 5.05 8.16
N THR A 135 -6.22 6.18 7.48
CA THR A 135 -5.91 6.31 6.05
C THR A 135 -4.45 5.91 5.77
N SER A 136 -3.50 6.48 6.51
CA SER A 136 -2.08 6.12 6.37
C SER A 136 -1.80 4.69 6.84
N GLY A 137 -2.52 4.21 7.84
CA GLY A 137 -2.40 2.84 8.36
C GLY A 137 -2.77 1.77 7.33
N VAL A 138 -3.87 1.94 6.61
CA VAL A 138 -4.29 0.96 5.60
C VAL A 138 -3.59 1.16 4.26
N ILE A 139 -3.39 2.40 3.80
CA ILE A 139 -2.78 2.67 2.49
C ILE A 139 -1.27 2.47 2.57
N PHE A 140 -0.59 3.26 3.40
CA PHE A 140 0.87 3.27 3.42
C PHE A 140 1.44 2.17 4.33
N ALA A 141 0.89 1.96 5.53
CA ALA A 141 1.47 0.98 6.40
C ALA A 141 1.16 -0.46 5.95
N MET A 142 -0.10 -0.85 5.79
CA MET A 142 -0.46 -2.17 5.28
C MET A 142 -0.09 -2.32 3.81
N GLY A 143 -0.61 -1.46 2.95
CA GLY A 143 -0.42 -1.51 1.50
C GLY A 143 1.04 -1.34 1.10
N GLY A 144 1.77 -0.39 1.70
CA GLY A 144 3.18 -0.15 1.39
C GLY A 144 4.09 -1.32 1.79
N ASN A 145 3.92 -1.91 2.99
CA ASN A 145 4.65 -3.12 3.36
C ASN A 145 4.31 -4.30 2.43
N ALA A 146 3.05 -4.44 2.01
CA ALA A 146 2.64 -5.44 1.03
C ALA A 146 3.32 -5.22 -0.33
N LEU A 147 3.36 -3.98 -0.82
CA LEU A 147 4.02 -3.64 -2.09
C LEU A 147 5.53 -3.86 -2.04
N ILE A 148 6.20 -3.44 -0.96
CA ILE A 148 7.64 -3.68 -0.77
C ILE A 148 7.92 -5.19 -0.73
N ALA A 149 7.17 -5.95 0.08
CA ALA A 149 7.36 -7.39 0.19
C ALA A 149 7.12 -8.12 -1.13
N THR A 150 6.01 -7.82 -1.81
CA THR A 150 5.65 -8.50 -3.06
C THR A 150 6.54 -8.09 -4.22
N SER A 151 6.93 -6.81 -4.34
CA SER A 151 7.86 -6.37 -5.38
C SER A 151 9.25 -7.00 -5.21
N PHE A 152 9.76 -7.07 -3.98
CA PHE A 152 11.01 -7.76 -3.68
C PHE A 152 10.93 -9.26 -3.95
N TYR A 153 9.78 -9.87 -3.68
CA TYR A 153 9.56 -11.27 -4.02
C TYR A 153 9.52 -11.47 -5.54
N VAL A 154 8.70 -10.70 -6.23
CA VAL A 154 8.42 -10.87 -7.67
C VAL A 154 9.68 -10.57 -8.50
N VAL A 155 10.39 -9.47 -8.22
CA VAL A 155 11.58 -9.11 -9.00
C VAL A 155 12.68 -10.17 -8.90
N GLN A 156 12.89 -10.75 -7.71
CA GLN A 156 13.87 -11.84 -7.56
C GLN A 156 13.51 -13.07 -8.41
N ARG A 157 12.23 -13.47 -8.41
CA ARG A 157 11.77 -14.69 -9.08
C ARG A 157 11.70 -14.51 -10.59
N THR A 158 11.18 -13.40 -11.06
CA THR A 158 11.06 -13.11 -12.51
C THR A 158 12.38 -12.75 -13.16
N CYS A 159 13.33 -12.21 -12.40
CA CYS A 159 14.68 -11.90 -12.87
C CYS A 159 15.69 -13.05 -12.63
N ARG A 160 15.32 -14.08 -11.88
CA ARG A 160 16.23 -15.13 -11.38
C ARG A 160 17.49 -14.54 -10.73
N ALA A 161 17.34 -13.46 -10.00
CA ALA A 161 18.42 -12.73 -9.37
C ALA A 161 18.09 -12.46 -7.89
N ARG A 162 19.12 -12.53 -7.02
CA ARG A 162 19.00 -12.13 -5.63
C ARG A 162 18.83 -10.62 -5.52
N LEU A 163 18.09 -10.13 -4.52
CA LEU A 163 17.98 -8.70 -4.20
C LEU A 163 19.36 -8.05 -4.11
N ALA A 164 19.47 -6.86 -4.67
CA ALA A 164 20.69 -6.08 -4.62
C ALA A 164 20.95 -5.55 -3.20
N GLY A 165 22.17 -5.78 -2.73
CA GLY A 165 22.62 -5.34 -1.40
C GLY A 165 22.08 -6.20 -0.25
N ASP A 166 22.87 -6.27 0.82
CA ASP A 166 22.48 -7.02 2.03
C ASP A 166 21.85 -6.11 3.07
N ILE A 167 22.32 -4.86 3.20
CA ILE A 167 21.85 -3.87 4.18
C ILE A 167 20.67 -3.05 3.61
N ALA A 168 20.75 -2.67 2.33
CA ALA A 168 19.78 -1.77 1.72
C ALA A 168 18.31 -2.28 1.76
N PRO A 169 17.99 -3.57 1.49
CA PRO A 169 16.62 -4.08 1.66
C PRO A 169 16.11 -3.97 3.09
N TRP A 170 16.97 -4.18 4.09
CA TRP A 170 16.63 -4.01 5.49
C TRP A 170 16.43 -2.55 5.88
N PHE A 171 17.25 -1.65 5.33
CA PHE A 171 17.05 -0.21 5.50
C PHE A 171 15.70 0.24 4.92
N VAL A 172 15.33 -0.25 3.74
CA VAL A 172 14.01 0.03 3.16
C VAL A 172 12.90 -0.44 4.10
N PHE A 173 12.97 -1.67 4.61
CA PHE A 173 11.95 -2.20 5.51
C PHE A 173 11.85 -1.42 6.83
N TRP A 174 12.94 -1.26 7.56
CA TRP A 174 12.93 -0.59 8.87
C TRP A 174 12.72 0.92 8.74
N GLY A 175 13.35 1.55 7.75
CA GLY A 175 13.20 2.98 7.50
C GLY A 175 11.75 3.34 7.11
N TYR A 176 11.11 2.49 6.32
CA TYR A 176 9.70 2.67 5.95
C TYR A 176 8.77 2.50 7.16
N ASN A 177 8.98 1.50 7.99
CA ASN A 177 8.18 1.32 9.19
C ASN A 177 8.43 2.41 10.24
N LEU A 178 9.64 2.95 10.34
CA LEU A 178 9.93 4.13 11.16
C LEU A 178 9.14 5.36 10.68
N PHE A 179 9.10 5.61 9.35
CA PHE A 179 8.25 6.64 8.75
C PHE A 179 6.80 6.51 9.22
N ILE A 180 6.22 5.30 9.13
CA ILE A 180 4.83 5.05 9.52
C ILE A 180 4.58 5.40 10.99
N VAL A 181 5.48 4.97 11.89
CA VAL A 181 5.31 5.21 13.34
C VAL A 181 5.42 6.70 13.67
N ILE A 182 6.37 7.42 13.05
CA ILE A 182 6.51 8.87 13.24
C ILE A 182 5.28 9.61 12.72
N ALA A 183 4.81 9.29 11.51
CA ALA A 183 3.60 9.86 10.94
C ALA A 183 2.39 9.65 11.86
N ALA A 184 2.13 8.41 12.28
CA ALA A 184 1.00 8.07 13.15
C ALA A 184 1.06 8.81 14.50
N THR A 185 2.23 8.90 15.12
CA THR A 185 2.40 9.65 16.38
C THR A 185 2.20 11.15 16.19
N GLY A 186 2.63 11.71 15.05
CA GLY A 186 2.36 13.09 14.67
C GLY A 186 0.87 13.39 14.61
N TYR A 187 0.11 12.56 13.91
CA TYR A 187 -1.36 12.70 13.81
C TYR A 187 -2.04 12.68 15.17
N LEU A 188 -1.66 11.73 16.03
CA LEU A 188 -2.22 11.64 17.39
C LEU A 188 -1.88 12.87 18.23
N MET A 189 -0.70 13.46 18.06
CA MET A 189 -0.32 14.71 18.73
C MET A 189 -0.96 15.95 18.09
N GLY A 190 -1.64 15.80 16.95
CA GLY A 190 -2.28 16.90 16.22
C GLY A 190 -1.31 17.72 15.38
N VAL A 191 -0.17 17.16 15.01
CA VAL A 191 0.82 17.78 14.14
C VAL A 191 0.71 17.15 12.76
N THR A 192 0.17 17.90 11.81
CA THR A 192 -0.02 17.45 10.44
C THR A 192 0.05 18.61 9.45
N GLU A 193 0.52 18.36 8.24
CA GLU A 193 0.27 19.22 7.10
C GLU A 193 -1.17 19.02 6.59
N GLY A 194 -1.77 20.02 5.98
CA GLY A 194 -3.17 19.98 5.54
C GLY A 194 -3.43 19.22 4.23
N ARG A 195 -2.51 18.38 3.77
CA ARG A 195 -2.56 17.70 2.48
C ARG A 195 -2.98 16.25 2.63
N GLU A 196 -4.08 15.86 2.02
CA GLU A 196 -4.59 14.50 2.07
C GLU A 196 -3.60 13.49 1.45
N TYR A 197 -3.36 12.39 2.13
CA TYR A 197 -2.33 11.36 1.82
C TYR A 197 -0.88 11.85 1.94
N ALA A 198 -0.65 13.06 2.42
CA ALA A 198 0.66 13.67 2.59
C ALA A 198 0.67 14.54 3.86
N GLU A 199 0.00 14.06 4.90
CA GLU A 199 -0.16 14.77 6.17
C GLU A 199 1.11 14.82 7.05
N PRO A 200 2.15 13.94 6.90
CA PRO A 200 3.34 14.01 7.74
C PRO A 200 4.13 15.31 7.56
N GLU A 201 4.84 15.70 8.60
CA GLU A 201 5.64 16.92 8.62
C GLU A 201 6.94 16.78 7.82
N TRP A 202 7.52 17.89 7.42
CA TRP A 202 8.65 18.06 6.51
C TRP A 202 9.86 17.12 6.76
N TYR A 203 10.25 16.89 8.01
CA TYR A 203 11.38 16.02 8.36
C TYR A 203 11.05 14.53 8.12
N THR A 204 9.79 14.17 8.27
CA THR A 204 9.27 12.83 7.96
C THR A 204 9.28 12.60 6.45
N ASP A 205 8.98 13.62 5.67
CA ASP A 205 9.01 13.57 4.20
C ASP A 205 10.43 13.43 3.66
N ILE A 206 11.39 14.14 4.26
CA ILE A 206 12.82 13.97 3.93
C ILE A 206 13.25 12.53 4.23
N TRP A 207 12.86 12.00 5.38
CA TRP A 207 13.17 10.62 5.74
C TRP A 207 12.57 9.62 4.75
N LEU A 208 11.30 9.77 4.42
CA LEU A 208 10.62 8.91 3.43
C LEU A 208 11.30 8.99 2.06
N THR A 209 11.72 10.18 1.64
CA THR A 209 12.46 10.36 0.38
C THR A 209 13.74 9.51 0.34
N ILE A 210 14.53 9.52 1.41
CA ILE A 210 15.75 8.70 1.50
C ILE A 210 15.44 7.21 1.42
N VAL A 211 14.42 6.77 2.14
CA VAL A 211 13.95 5.37 2.10
C VAL A 211 13.48 5.00 0.70
N TRP A 212 12.72 5.87 0.05
CA TRP A 212 12.13 5.60 -1.26
C TRP A 212 13.18 5.55 -2.38
N VAL A 213 14.17 6.44 -2.35
CA VAL A 213 15.31 6.40 -3.28
C VAL A 213 16.09 5.10 -3.09
N THR A 214 16.31 4.68 -1.84
CA THR A 214 16.97 3.39 -1.57
C THR A 214 16.15 2.21 -2.10
N TYR A 215 14.84 2.25 -1.96
CA TYR A 215 13.93 1.25 -2.52
C TYR A 215 14.05 1.17 -4.05
N LEU A 216 14.03 2.32 -4.72
CA LEU A 216 14.24 2.40 -6.17
C LEU A 216 15.58 1.78 -6.58
N LEU A 217 16.66 2.11 -5.89
CA LEU A 217 17.99 1.57 -6.18
C LEU A 217 18.05 0.05 -5.99
N VAL A 218 17.49 -0.48 -4.90
CA VAL A 218 17.44 -1.94 -4.68
C VAL A 218 16.69 -2.63 -5.81
N PHE A 219 15.53 -2.08 -6.22
CA PHE A 219 14.72 -2.67 -7.27
C PHE A 219 15.42 -2.61 -8.64
N LEU A 220 15.94 -1.43 -9.04
CA LEU A 220 16.62 -1.22 -10.31
C LEU A 220 17.88 -2.09 -10.45
N VAL A 221 18.75 -2.10 -9.42
CA VAL A 221 19.97 -2.89 -9.48
C VAL A 221 19.65 -4.40 -9.52
N THR A 222 18.58 -4.84 -8.84
CA THR A 222 18.11 -6.23 -8.96
C THR A 222 17.65 -6.53 -10.39
N LEU A 223 16.90 -5.62 -10.99
CA LEU A 223 16.41 -5.72 -12.36
C LEU A 223 17.57 -5.74 -13.37
N MET A 224 18.61 -4.92 -13.15
CA MET A 224 19.82 -4.91 -13.99
C MET A 224 20.60 -6.22 -13.91
N LYS A 225 20.58 -6.90 -12.77
CA LYS A 225 21.22 -8.23 -12.56
C LYS A 225 20.41 -9.40 -13.07
N ARG A 226 19.30 -9.15 -13.79
CA ARG A 226 18.42 -10.22 -14.28
C ARG A 226 19.18 -11.20 -15.19
N LYS A 227 18.81 -12.46 -15.08
CA LYS A 227 19.29 -13.54 -15.94
C LYS A 227 18.29 -13.89 -17.05
N GLU A 228 17.12 -13.26 -17.03
CA GLU A 228 16.09 -13.39 -18.05
C GLU A 228 16.24 -12.26 -19.09
N PRO A 229 16.08 -12.55 -20.40
CA PRO A 229 16.23 -11.55 -21.46
C PRO A 229 15.16 -10.45 -21.39
N HIS A 230 13.96 -10.81 -20.98
CA HIS A 230 12.81 -9.90 -20.94
C HIS A 230 12.43 -9.51 -19.50
N ILE A 231 11.91 -8.29 -19.35
CA ILE A 231 11.32 -7.82 -18.10
C ILE A 231 9.83 -8.17 -18.13
N TYR A 232 9.41 -9.00 -17.18
CA TYR A 232 8.01 -9.40 -17.06
C TYR A 232 7.10 -8.23 -16.67
N VAL A 233 5.89 -8.17 -17.21
CA VAL A 233 4.95 -7.04 -17.06
C VAL A 233 4.69 -6.63 -15.61
N ALA A 234 4.68 -7.55 -14.66
CA ALA A 234 4.53 -7.21 -13.25
C ALA A 234 5.63 -6.24 -12.76
N ASN A 235 6.88 -6.42 -13.23
CA ASN A 235 7.98 -5.52 -12.89
C ASN A 235 7.84 -4.14 -13.54
N TRP A 236 7.18 -4.03 -14.69
CA TRP A 236 6.88 -2.72 -15.28
C TRP A 236 5.95 -1.92 -14.36
N PHE A 237 4.89 -2.54 -13.87
CA PHE A 237 3.95 -1.91 -12.95
C PHE A 237 4.60 -1.53 -11.63
N TYR A 238 5.45 -2.40 -11.04
CA TYR A 238 6.21 -2.05 -9.83
C TYR A 238 7.19 -0.91 -10.08
N LEU A 239 7.90 -0.91 -11.20
CA LEU A 239 8.85 0.17 -11.52
C LEU A 239 8.11 1.50 -11.71
N ALA A 240 6.99 1.50 -12.45
CA ALA A 240 6.16 2.69 -12.64
C ALA A 240 5.66 3.24 -11.30
N PHE A 241 5.18 2.36 -10.42
CA PHE A 241 4.79 2.70 -9.05
C PHE A 241 5.95 3.36 -8.29
N ILE A 242 7.12 2.72 -8.23
CA ILE A 242 8.25 3.20 -7.43
C ILE A 242 8.74 4.57 -7.94
N VAL A 243 8.90 4.74 -9.25
CA VAL A 243 9.39 5.98 -9.85
C VAL A 243 8.38 7.12 -9.68
N THR A 244 7.12 6.85 -10.01
CA THR A 244 6.09 7.90 -10.00
C THR A 244 5.81 8.39 -8.60
N ILE A 245 5.72 7.49 -7.60
CA ILE A 245 5.48 7.90 -6.21
C ILE A 245 6.65 8.74 -5.69
N ALA A 246 7.90 8.45 -6.06
CA ALA A 246 9.04 9.29 -5.70
C ALA A 246 8.86 10.72 -6.24
N MET A 247 8.50 10.85 -7.52
CA MET A 247 8.30 12.17 -8.16
C MET A 247 7.12 12.94 -7.56
N LEU A 248 6.01 12.25 -7.31
CA LEU A 248 4.82 12.83 -6.70
C LEU A 248 5.08 13.34 -5.29
N HIS A 249 5.75 12.51 -4.47
CA HIS A 249 6.10 12.86 -3.10
C HIS A 249 7.01 14.08 -3.05
N LEU A 250 8.10 14.09 -3.83
CA LEU A 250 9.02 15.23 -3.89
C LEU A 250 8.31 16.52 -4.34
N GLY A 251 7.46 16.47 -5.37
CA GLY A 251 6.77 17.65 -5.87
C GLY A 251 5.73 18.19 -4.89
N ASN A 252 4.91 17.30 -4.31
CA ASN A 252 3.81 17.70 -3.43
C ASN A 252 4.29 18.20 -2.06
N ASN A 253 5.33 17.58 -1.49
CA ASN A 253 5.77 17.84 -0.12
C ASN A 253 6.87 18.90 -0.02
N LEU A 254 6.99 19.77 -1.03
CA LEU A 254 7.88 20.93 -0.96
C LEU A 254 7.34 21.94 0.04
N THR A 255 8.04 22.05 1.17
CA THR A 255 7.69 22.94 2.27
C THR A 255 8.90 23.68 2.77
N VAL A 256 8.67 24.82 3.44
CA VAL A 256 9.70 25.62 4.08
C VAL A 256 9.51 25.51 5.60
N PRO A 257 10.40 24.81 6.32
CA PRO A 257 10.30 24.70 7.77
C PRO A 257 10.52 26.05 8.44
N VAL A 258 9.77 26.31 9.51
CA VAL A 258 9.97 27.50 10.35
C VAL A 258 11.35 27.50 10.97
N SER A 259 11.81 26.34 11.39
CA SER A 259 13.16 26.09 11.95
C SER A 259 13.46 24.59 11.88
N ILE A 260 14.74 24.23 11.85
CA ILE A 260 15.18 22.84 11.99
C ILE A 260 14.86 22.25 13.37
N PHE A 261 14.45 23.07 14.33
CA PHE A 261 14.05 22.67 15.68
C PHE A 261 12.53 22.73 15.91
N SER A 262 11.73 23.00 14.87
CA SER A 262 10.27 23.05 14.95
C SER A 262 9.63 22.04 14.01
N SER A 263 8.55 21.43 14.47
CA SER A 263 7.74 20.54 13.63
C SER A 263 7.04 21.30 12.51
N LYS A 264 6.78 22.59 12.68
CA LYS A 264 5.96 23.38 11.76
C LYS A 264 6.70 23.79 10.49
N SER A 265 6.02 23.66 9.35
CA SER A 265 6.44 24.14 8.04
C SER A 265 5.30 24.86 7.31
N PHE A 266 5.63 25.48 6.17
CA PHE A 266 4.68 26.10 5.26
C PHE A 266 4.86 25.52 3.86
N SER A 267 3.74 25.31 3.14
CA SER A 267 3.79 24.90 1.74
C SER A 267 4.58 25.88 0.88
N ALA A 268 5.35 25.35 -0.08
CA ALA A 268 6.02 26.15 -1.10
C ALA A 268 5.03 26.74 -2.12
N PHE A 269 3.80 26.24 -2.15
CA PHE A 269 2.74 26.65 -3.08
C PHE A 269 1.63 27.39 -2.32
N SER A 270 0.84 28.18 -3.04
CA SER A 270 -0.26 28.93 -2.46
C SER A 270 -1.49 28.96 -3.36
N GLY A 271 -2.67 29.18 -2.76
CA GLY A 271 -3.94 29.31 -3.45
C GLY A 271 -4.30 28.07 -4.28
N VAL A 272 -4.85 28.28 -5.48
CA VAL A 272 -5.26 27.17 -6.35
C VAL A 272 -4.10 26.32 -6.85
N GLN A 273 -2.87 26.86 -6.87
CA GLN A 273 -1.69 26.09 -7.23
C GLN A 273 -1.34 25.05 -6.16
N ASP A 274 -1.54 25.39 -4.88
CA ASP A 274 -1.37 24.44 -3.78
C ASP A 274 -2.41 23.31 -3.89
N ALA A 275 -3.66 23.64 -4.18
CA ALA A 275 -4.70 22.64 -4.44
C ALA A 275 -4.39 21.77 -5.67
N LEU A 276 -3.84 22.36 -6.74
CA LEU A 276 -3.50 21.62 -7.96
C LEU A 276 -2.35 20.64 -7.75
N ILE A 277 -1.26 21.04 -7.06
CA ILE A 277 -0.16 20.13 -6.75
C ILE A 277 -0.60 19.03 -5.80
N GLN A 278 -1.44 19.35 -4.80
CA GLN A 278 -1.99 18.38 -3.89
C GLN A 278 -2.83 17.31 -4.62
N TRP A 279 -3.67 17.71 -5.58
CA TRP A 279 -4.49 16.74 -6.31
C TRP A 279 -3.80 16.11 -7.51
N TRP A 280 -2.73 16.72 -8.05
CA TRP A 280 -1.80 15.99 -8.91
C TRP A 280 -1.17 14.82 -8.12
N TYR A 281 -0.75 15.06 -6.88
CA TYR A 281 -0.28 14.02 -5.98
C TYR A 281 -1.40 13.05 -5.60
N GLY A 282 -2.50 13.54 -5.02
CA GLY A 282 -3.57 12.70 -4.44
C GLY A 282 -4.20 11.74 -5.46
N HIS A 283 -4.54 12.24 -6.65
CA HIS A 283 -5.07 11.41 -7.72
C HIS A 283 -4.03 10.38 -8.23
N ASN A 284 -2.80 10.82 -8.44
CA ASN A 284 -1.75 9.93 -8.93
C ASN A 284 -1.24 8.97 -7.84
N ALA A 285 -1.37 9.29 -6.55
CA ALA A 285 -1.13 8.33 -5.48
C ALA A 285 -2.10 7.15 -5.57
N VAL A 286 -3.39 7.38 -5.81
CA VAL A 286 -4.32 6.26 -6.04
C VAL A 286 -4.03 5.54 -7.38
N GLY A 287 -3.58 6.27 -8.41
CA GLY A 287 -3.22 5.70 -9.71
C GLY A 287 -1.96 4.84 -9.69
N PHE A 288 -0.93 5.26 -8.99
CA PHE A 288 0.37 4.57 -9.01
C PHE A 288 0.62 3.74 -7.76
N PHE A 289 0.25 4.21 -6.57
CA PHE A 289 0.38 3.40 -5.37
C PHE A 289 -0.74 2.35 -5.30
N LEU A 290 -2.02 2.75 -5.29
CA LEU A 290 -3.14 1.83 -5.09
C LEU A 290 -3.55 1.07 -6.37
N THR A 291 -3.15 1.52 -7.55
CA THR A 291 -3.49 0.83 -8.81
C THR A 291 -2.26 0.15 -9.42
N ALA A 292 -1.26 0.88 -9.92
CA ALA A 292 -0.13 0.28 -10.63
C ALA A 292 0.65 -0.72 -9.77
N GLY A 293 0.97 -0.39 -8.51
CA GLY A 293 1.66 -1.30 -7.60
C GLY A 293 0.89 -2.62 -7.41
N PHE A 294 -0.41 -2.55 -7.20
CA PHE A 294 -1.25 -3.74 -7.00
C PHE A 294 -1.56 -4.49 -8.30
N LEU A 295 -1.52 -3.83 -9.45
CA LEU A 295 -1.51 -4.52 -10.75
C LEU A 295 -0.25 -5.37 -10.93
N GLY A 296 0.88 -4.94 -10.40
CA GLY A 296 2.07 -5.80 -10.29
C GLY A 296 1.80 -7.11 -9.53
N MET A 297 1.04 -7.05 -8.42
CA MET A 297 0.58 -8.25 -7.72
C MET A 297 -0.37 -9.08 -8.60
N MET A 298 -1.38 -8.47 -9.20
CA MET A 298 -2.36 -9.16 -10.05
C MET A 298 -1.65 -9.95 -11.16
N TYR A 299 -0.77 -9.30 -11.92
CA TYR A 299 -0.07 -9.94 -13.03
C TYR A 299 0.89 -11.07 -12.62
N TYR A 300 1.26 -11.15 -11.34
CA TYR A 300 2.06 -12.27 -10.84
C TYR A 300 1.21 -13.34 -10.14
N PHE A 301 0.40 -12.96 -9.15
CA PHE A 301 -0.25 -13.94 -8.29
C PHE A 301 -1.45 -14.62 -8.95
N VAL A 302 -2.21 -13.93 -9.81
CA VAL A 302 -3.36 -14.52 -10.51
C VAL A 302 -2.93 -15.63 -11.47
N PRO A 303 -2.02 -15.38 -12.44
CA PRO A 303 -1.54 -16.44 -13.32
C PRO A 303 -0.87 -17.58 -12.55
N LYS A 304 -0.07 -17.23 -11.54
CA LYS A 304 0.67 -18.22 -10.74
C LYS A 304 -0.28 -19.14 -9.98
N ARG A 305 -1.32 -18.60 -9.33
CA ARG A 305 -2.28 -19.40 -8.56
C ARG A 305 -3.23 -20.16 -9.49
N ALA A 306 -3.64 -19.58 -10.59
CA ALA A 306 -4.46 -20.23 -11.59
C ALA A 306 -3.72 -21.37 -12.32
N GLY A 307 -2.38 -21.35 -12.33
CA GLY A 307 -1.57 -22.26 -13.12
C GLY A 307 -1.73 -22.03 -14.63
N ARG A 308 -1.92 -20.78 -15.03
CA ARG A 308 -2.20 -20.35 -16.39
C ARG A 308 -1.31 -19.16 -16.76
N PRO A 309 -0.91 -18.99 -18.03
CA PRO A 309 -0.32 -17.74 -18.49
C PRO A 309 -1.32 -16.59 -18.44
N VAL A 310 -0.85 -15.35 -18.44
CA VAL A 310 -1.69 -14.18 -18.66
C VAL A 310 -2.44 -14.36 -19.98
N TYR A 311 -3.74 -14.09 -20.00
CA TYR A 311 -4.61 -14.33 -21.15
C TYR A 311 -4.09 -13.67 -22.43
N SER A 312 -3.71 -12.39 -22.36
CA SER A 312 -3.13 -11.66 -23.49
C SER A 312 -1.98 -10.78 -23.03
N TYR A 313 -0.76 -11.14 -23.45
CA TYR A 313 0.41 -10.31 -23.16
C TYR A 313 0.38 -8.99 -23.94
N ARG A 314 -0.17 -8.99 -25.18
CA ARG A 314 -0.38 -7.76 -25.95
C ARG A 314 -1.33 -6.79 -25.26
N LEU A 315 -2.42 -7.31 -24.68
CA LEU A 315 -3.34 -6.49 -23.89
C LEU A 315 -2.67 -5.94 -22.62
N SER A 316 -1.73 -6.70 -22.00
CA SER A 316 -0.93 -6.20 -20.87
C SER A 316 -0.07 -4.99 -21.27
N ILE A 317 0.51 -4.99 -22.46
CA ILE A 317 1.31 -3.87 -22.97
C ILE A 317 0.44 -2.63 -23.18
N ILE A 318 -0.72 -2.79 -23.82
CA ILE A 318 -1.68 -1.71 -24.05
C ILE A 318 -2.18 -1.17 -22.70
N HIS A 319 -2.57 -2.06 -21.80
CA HIS A 319 -3.01 -1.70 -20.45
C HIS A 319 -1.95 -0.85 -19.73
N PHE A 320 -0.70 -1.30 -19.71
CA PHE A 320 0.38 -0.59 -19.03
C PHE A 320 0.58 0.81 -19.59
N TRP A 321 0.89 0.93 -20.88
CA TRP A 321 1.25 2.22 -21.47
C TRP A 321 0.08 3.21 -21.49
N ALA A 322 -1.12 2.75 -21.83
CA ALA A 322 -2.29 3.62 -21.81
C ALA A 322 -2.64 4.09 -20.40
N LEU A 323 -2.59 3.17 -19.40
CA LEU A 323 -2.89 3.53 -18.01
C LEU A 323 -1.90 4.58 -17.49
N ILE A 324 -0.59 4.31 -17.60
CA ILE A 324 0.46 5.21 -17.10
C ILE A 324 0.35 6.60 -17.72
N PHE A 325 0.16 6.67 -19.05
CA PHE A 325 0.07 7.96 -19.73
C PHE A 325 -1.19 8.74 -19.34
N LEU A 326 -2.36 8.10 -19.30
CA LEU A 326 -3.63 8.79 -19.07
C LEU A 326 -3.79 9.22 -17.59
N TYR A 327 -3.28 8.43 -16.64
CA TYR A 327 -3.47 8.71 -15.21
C TYR A 327 -2.90 10.06 -14.80
N ILE A 328 -1.72 10.40 -15.28
CA ILE A 328 -0.98 11.60 -14.86
C ILE A 328 -1.79 12.90 -15.05
N TRP A 329 -2.67 12.95 -16.04
CA TRP A 329 -3.43 14.15 -16.41
C TRP A 329 -4.80 14.27 -15.74
N ALA A 330 -5.28 13.23 -15.07
CA ALA A 330 -6.66 13.18 -14.58
C ALA A 330 -6.89 13.97 -13.27
N GLY A 331 -5.83 14.30 -12.52
CA GLY A 331 -5.91 14.95 -11.20
C GLY A 331 -6.84 16.17 -11.09
N PRO A 332 -6.89 17.10 -12.07
CA PRO A 332 -7.74 18.27 -11.98
C PRO A 332 -9.25 17.99 -11.86
N HIS A 333 -9.71 16.77 -12.09
CA HIS A 333 -11.11 16.40 -11.87
C HIS A 333 -11.53 16.49 -10.38
N HIS A 334 -10.57 16.48 -9.44
CA HIS A 334 -10.86 16.73 -8.02
C HIS A 334 -11.14 18.21 -7.71
N LEU A 335 -10.90 19.09 -8.65
CA LEU A 335 -11.01 20.54 -8.48
C LEU A 335 -12.13 21.15 -9.34
N HIS A 336 -13.16 20.36 -9.68
CA HIS A 336 -14.36 20.90 -10.31
C HIS A 336 -15.04 21.94 -9.39
N TYR A 337 -15.55 23.00 -10.03
CA TYR A 337 -16.23 24.10 -9.34
C TYR A 337 -15.36 24.90 -8.35
N THR A 338 -14.03 24.83 -8.54
CA THR A 338 -13.06 25.64 -7.78
C THR A 338 -12.51 26.78 -8.63
N ALA A 339 -11.58 27.57 -8.10
CA ALA A 339 -10.88 28.63 -8.81
C ALA A 339 -9.87 28.13 -9.88
N LEU A 340 -9.71 26.82 -10.08
CA LEU A 340 -8.91 26.29 -11.17
C LEU A 340 -9.56 26.66 -12.51
N PRO A 341 -8.80 27.09 -13.55
CA PRO A 341 -9.35 27.38 -14.87
C PRO A 341 -10.20 26.24 -15.43
N ASP A 342 -11.35 26.57 -16.03
CA ASP A 342 -12.32 25.56 -16.49
C ASP A 342 -11.76 24.58 -17.52
N TRP A 343 -10.87 25.04 -18.39
CA TRP A 343 -10.20 24.16 -19.36
C TRP A 343 -9.36 23.06 -18.67
N ALA A 344 -8.71 23.37 -17.56
CA ALA A 344 -7.92 22.41 -16.80
C ALA A 344 -8.82 21.38 -16.08
N GLN A 345 -9.97 21.83 -15.53
CA GLN A 345 -10.99 20.95 -14.98
C GLN A 345 -11.54 19.99 -16.04
N THR A 346 -11.86 20.52 -17.22
CA THR A 346 -12.35 19.74 -18.37
C THR A 346 -11.30 18.76 -18.89
N LEU A 347 -10.02 19.13 -18.91
CA LEU A 347 -8.92 18.24 -19.24
C LEU A 347 -8.87 17.05 -18.27
N GLY A 348 -8.92 17.32 -16.97
CA GLY A 348 -8.95 16.26 -15.95
C GLY A 348 -10.12 15.29 -16.13
N MET A 349 -11.32 15.81 -16.39
CA MET A 349 -12.50 14.99 -16.71
C MET A 349 -12.28 14.11 -17.95
N THR A 350 -11.77 14.68 -19.04
CA THR A 350 -11.55 13.96 -20.30
C THR A 350 -10.57 12.82 -20.12
N PHE A 351 -9.42 13.05 -19.49
CA PHE A 351 -8.45 11.99 -19.22
C PHE A 351 -8.99 10.92 -18.26
N SER A 352 -9.82 11.31 -17.30
CA SER A 352 -10.49 10.36 -16.41
C SER A 352 -11.45 9.42 -17.16
N ILE A 353 -12.24 9.95 -18.08
CA ILE A 353 -13.13 9.12 -18.91
C ILE A 353 -12.32 8.19 -19.81
N MET A 354 -11.21 8.65 -20.38
CA MET A 354 -10.32 7.82 -21.20
C MET A 354 -9.71 6.65 -20.41
N LEU A 355 -9.56 6.76 -19.08
CA LEU A 355 -9.04 5.69 -18.22
C LEU A 355 -9.94 4.44 -18.16
N TRP A 356 -11.19 4.52 -18.56
CA TRP A 356 -12.04 3.31 -18.64
C TRP A 356 -11.43 2.25 -19.55
N MET A 357 -10.90 2.66 -20.70
CA MET A 357 -10.37 1.74 -21.70
C MET A 357 -9.22 0.88 -21.15
N PRO A 358 -8.10 1.45 -20.62
CA PRO A 358 -7.02 0.63 -20.11
C PRO A 358 -7.41 -0.14 -18.84
N SER A 359 -8.18 0.46 -17.93
CA SER A 359 -8.56 -0.19 -16.67
C SER A 359 -9.41 -1.43 -16.91
N TRP A 360 -10.41 -1.32 -17.78
CA TRP A 360 -11.25 -2.46 -18.12
C TRP A 360 -10.52 -3.48 -19.00
N GLY A 361 -9.60 -3.03 -19.86
CA GLY A 361 -8.68 -3.93 -20.56
C GLY A 361 -7.87 -4.78 -19.58
N GLY A 362 -7.35 -4.18 -18.52
CA GLY A 362 -6.66 -4.89 -17.44
C GLY A 362 -7.55 -5.84 -16.65
N MET A 363 -8.78 -5.40 -16.31
CA MET A 363 -9.78 -6.24 -15.65
C MET A 363 -10.11 -7.47 -16.50
N ILE A 364 -10.43 -7.28 -17.78
CA ILE A 364 -10.76 -8.38 -18.71
C ILE A 364 -9.56 -9.33 -18.82
N ASN A 365 -8.36 -8.83 -18.98
CA ASN A 365 -7.15 -9.64 -19.09
C ASN A 365 -6.92 -10.50 -17.83
N GLY A 366 -7.10 -9.90 -16.65
CA GLY A 366 -7.00 -10.61 -15.37
C GLY A 366 -8.06 -11.70 -15.21
N LEU A 367 -9.34 -11.39 -15.48
CA LEU A 367 -10.43 -12.35 -15.40
C LEU A 367 -10.27 -13.49 -16.41
N MET A 368 -9.97 -13.17 -17.67
CA MET A 368 -9.79 -14.16 -18.73
C MET A 368 -8.57 -15.06 -18.53
N THR A 369 -7.62 -14.68 -17.67
CA THR A 369 -6.52 -15.55 -17.25
C THR A 369 -7.03 -16.85 -16.61
N LEU A 370 -8.28 -16.88 -16.10
CA LEU A 370 -8.94 -18.10 -15.62
C LEU A 370 -9.66 -18.89 -16.73
N SER A 371 -9.59 -18.46 -17.98
CA SER A 371 -10.21 -19.22 -19.09
C SER A 371 -9.69 -20.66 -19.11
N GLY A 372 -10.61 -21.62 -19.02
CA GLY A 372 -10.32 -23.06 -18.87
C GLY A 372 -9.88 -23.48 -17.45
N ALA A 373 -10.05 -22.62 -16.43
CA ALA A 373 -9.77 -22.94 -15.03
C ALA A 373 -10.83 -22.32 -14.07
N TRP A 374 -12.04 -22.05 -14.57
CA TRP A 374 -13.13 -21.43 -13.79
C TRP A 374 -13.65 -22.33 -12.66
N ASP A 375 -13.48 -23.64 -12.77
CA ASP A 375 -13.78 -24.63 -11.73
C ASP A 375 -13.02 -24.34 -10.42
N LYS A 376 -11.83 -23.75 -10.51
CA LYS A 376 -11.01 -23.37 -9.34
C LYS A 376 -11.69 -22.33 -8.44
N LEU A 377 -12.62 -21.53 -8.95
CA LEU A 377 -13.41 -20.62 -8.11
C LEU A 377 -14.26 -21.36 -7.06
N ARG A 378 -14.64 -22.61 -7.33
CA ARG A 378 -15.42 -23.43 -6.40
C ARG A 378 -14.53 -24.07 -5.34
N THR A 379 -13.31 -24.44 -5.70
CA THR A 379 -12.43 -25.27 -4.87
C THR A 379 -11.33 -24.49 -4.15
N ASP A 380 -10.89 -23.34 -4.70
CA ASP A 380 -9.80 -22.54 -4.15
C ASP A 380 -10.28 -21.13 -3.71
N PRO A 381 -10.49 -20.89 -2.41
CA PRO A 381 -10.95 -19.60 -1.94
C PRO A 381 -9.89 -18.49 -2.09
N VAL A 382 -8.61 -18.81 -2.26
CA VAL A 382 -7.56 -17.82 -2.56
C VAL A 382 -7.72 -17.28 -3.99
N ILE A 383 -8.00 -18.16 -4.97
CA ILE A 383 -8.34 -17.72 -6.33
C ILE A 383 -9.62 -16.87 -6.29
N ARG A 384 -10.60 -17.24 -5.49
CA ARG A 384 -11.85 -16.49 -5.34
C ARG A 384 -11.59 -15.06 -4.88
N MET A 385 -10.71 -14.86 -3.88
CA MET A 385 -10.27 -13.53 -3.45
C MET A 385 -9.60 -12.74 -4.59
N LEU A 386 -8.67 -13.36 -5.30
CA LEU A 386 -7.95 -12.71 -6.40
C LEU A 386 -8.89 -12.30 -7.54
N VAL A 387 -9.87 -13.12 -7.88
CA VAL A 387 -10.85 -12.82 -8.94
C VAL A 387 -11.83 -11.73 -8.52
N VAL A 388 -12.34 -11.82 -7.30
CA VAL A 388 -13.25 -10.79 -6.78
C VAL A 388 -12.52 -9.45 -6.64
N SER A 389 -11.22 -9.45 -6.28
CA SER A 389 -10.43 -8.21 -6.29
C SER A 389 -10.37 -7.57 -7.68
N ILE A 390 -10.22 -8.36 -8.75
CA ILE A 390 -10.22 -7.85 -10.13
C ILE A 390 -11.60 -7.27 -10.51
N ALA A 391 -12.69 -7.90 -10.07
CA ALA A 391 -14.03 -7.37 -10.29
C ALA A 391 -14.21 -6.01 -9.58
N PHE A 392 -13.73 -5.86 -8.35
CA PHE A 392 -13.71 -4.58 -7.63
C PHE A 392 -12.79 -3.55 -8.29
N TYR A 393 -11.65 -3.98 -8.86
CA TYR A 393 -10.82 -3.11 -9.68
C TYR A 393 -11.61 -2.51 -10.84
N GLY A 394 -12.31 -3.34 -11.60
CA GLY A 394 -13.16 -2.87 -12.69
C GLY A 394 -14.30 -1.97 -12.25
N MET A 395 -14.93 -2.27 -11.12
CA MET A 395 -16.02 -1.48 -10.56
C MET A 395 -15.53 -0.10 -10.08
N SER A 396 -14.48 -0.04 -9.29
CA SER A 396 -13.94 1.23 -8.77
C SER A 396 -13.36 2.11 -9.89
N THR A 397 -12.73 1.52 -10.91
CA THR A 397 -12.24 2.25 -12.08
C THR A 397 -13.31 2.58 -13.12
N PHE A 398 -14.53 2.08 -12.97
CA PHE A 398 -15.73 2.60 -13.62
C PHE A 398 -16.27 3.82 -12.86
N GLU A 399 -16.42 3.68 -11.56
CA GLU A 399 -17.04 4.69 -10.70
C GLU A 399 -16.22 5.99 -10.63
N GLY A 400 -14.87 5.91 -10.54
CA GLY A 400 -14.00 7.08 -10.52
C GLY A 400 -14.19 8.00 -11.74
N PRO A 401 -14.06 7.51 -12.97
CA PRO A 401 -14.38 8.27 -14.16
C PRO A 401 -15.82 8.76 -14.23
N LEU A 402 -16.80 7.98 -13.77
CA LEU A 402 -18.20 8.42 -13.69
C LEU A 402 -18.33 9.66 -12.79
N MET A 403 -17.73 9.63 -11.60
CA MET A 403 -17.73 10.76 -10.67
C MET A 403 -16.90 11.96 -11.15
N SER A 404 -16.00 11.77 -12.11
CA SER A 404 -15.23 12.86 -12.72
C SER A 404 -16.06 13.69 -13.71
N ILE A 405 -17.17 13.18 -14.21
CA ILE A 405 -18.08 13.92 -15.09
C ILE A 405 -18.71 15.06 -14.30
N LYS A 406 -18.55 16.32 -14.78
CA LYS A 406 -18.99 17.53 -14.04
C LYS A 406 -20.42 17.41 -13.49
N ALA A 407 -21.37 16.95 -14.31
CA ALA A 407 -22.77 16.81 -13.89
C ALA A 407 -22.96 15.80 -12.75
N VAL A 408 -22.22 14.69 -12.76
CA VAL A 408 -22.22 13.69 -11.68
C VAL A 408 -21.45 14.22 -10.47
N ASN A 409 -20.29 14.84 -10.71
CA ASN A 409 -19.45 15.42 -9.68
C ASN A 409 -20.20 16.47 -8.85
N SER A 410 -21.06 17.29 -9.47
CA SER A 410 -21.88 18.28 -8.77
C SER A 410 -22.82 17.66 -7.72
N LEU A 411 -23.16 16.37 -7.85
CA LEU A 411 -23.94 15.62 -6.86
C LEU A 411 -23.06 14.90 -5.85
N SER A 412 -21.94 14.31 -6.33
CA SER A 412 -21.12 13.39 -5.52
C SER A 412 -20.01 14.06 -4.72
N HIS A 413 -19.55 15.26 -5.12
CA HIS A 413 -18.40 15.93 -4.52
C HIS A 413 -18.66 16.25 -3.03
N TYR A 414 -17.71 15.88 -2.17
CA TYR A 414 -17.76 16.00 -0.69
C TYR A 414 -18.84 15.16 0.00
N THR A 415 -19.56 14.29 -0.71
CA THR A 415 -20.56 13.40 -0.12
C THR A 415 -19.96 12.04 0.28
N ASP A 416 -20.72 11.25 1.04
CA ASP A 416 -20.38 9.88 1.41
C ASP A 416 -20.26 8.94 0.20
N TRP A 417 -20.75 9.33 -0.98
CA TRP A 417 -20.51 8.58 -2.21
C TRP A 417 -19.02 8.44 -2.52
N THR A 418 -18.24 9.50 -2.29
CA THR A 418 -16.76 9.45 -2.42
C THR A 418 -16.15 8.43 -1.46
N ILE A 419 -16.71 8.32 -0.24
CA ILE A 419 -16.27 7.33 0.75
C ILE A 419 -16.60 5.90 0.29
N GLY A 420 -17.80 5.69 -0.29
CA GLY A 420 -18.18 4.41 -0.91
C GLY A 420 -17.22 4.01 -2.02
N HIS A 421 -16.92 4.95 -2.92
CA HIS A 421 -15.98 4.76 -4.02
C HIS A 421 -14.59 4.34 -3.55
N VAL A 422 -13.98 5.10 -2.63
CA VAL A 422 -12.62 4.80 -2.17
C VAL A 422 -12.55 3.47 -1.43
N HIS A 423 -13.60 3.08 -0.69
CA HIS A 423 -13.61 1.79 0.01
C HIS A 423 -13.92 0.61 -0.90
N SER A 424 -14.65 0.79 -2.01
CA SER A 424 -14.78 -0.24 -3.05
C SER A 424 -13.41 -0.59 -3.64
N GLY A 425 -12.58 0.41 -3.88
CA GLY A 425 -11.19 0.23 -4.31
C GLY A 425 -10.27 -0.29 -3.20
N ALA A 426 -10.29 0.34 -2.02
CA ALA A 426 -9.36 0.01 -0.94
C ALA A 426 -9.63 -1.35 -0.29
N MET A 427 -10.89 -1.68 0.02
CA MET A 427 -11.24 -2.96 0.63
C MET A 427 -11.38 -4.07 -0.43
N GLY A 428 -12.09 -3.78 -1.52
CA GLY A 428 -12.40 -4.76 -2.55
C GLY A 428 -11.21 -5.09 -3.45
N TRP A 429 -10.58 -4.08 -4.06
CA TRP A 429 -9.43 -4.27 -4.94
C TRP A 429 -8.15 -4.49 -4.14
N VAL A 430 -7.67 -3.45 -3.45
CA VAL A 430 -6.36 -3.46 -2.76
C VAL A 430 -6.33 -4.49 -1.64
N GLY A 431 -7.36 -4.55 -0.81
CA GLY A 431 -7.43 -5.49 0.30
C GLY A 431 -7.42 -6.94 -0.16
N PHE A 432 -8.31 -7.31 -1.08
CA PHE A 432 -8.42 -8.71 -1.51
C PHE A 432 -7.24 -9.19 -2.34
N VAL A 433 -6.64 -8.37 -3.22
CA VAL A 433 -5.41 -8.78 -3.92
C VAL A 433 -4.25 -8.95 -2.95
N THR A 434 -4.15 -8.09 -1.92
CA THR A 434 -3.17 -8.22 -0.84
C THR A 434 -3.38 -9.51 -0.06
N PHE A 435 -4.59 -9.79 0.37
CA PHE A 435 -4.92 -11.01 1.12
C PHE A 435 -4.63 -12.27 0.29
N GLY A 436 -5.02 -12.27 -0.98
CA GLY A 436 -4.70 -13.36 -1.91
C GLY A 436 -3.20 -13.57 -2.08
N ALA A 437 -2.43 -12.49 -2.24
CA ALA A 437 -0.97 -12.55 -2.34
C ALA A 437 -0.32 -13.07 -1.04
N VAL A 438 -0.76 -12.61 0.12
CA VAL A 438 -0.25 -13.06 1.43
C VAL A 438 -0.58 -14.54 1.67
N TYR A 439 -1.78 -15.00 1.33
CA TYR A 439 -2.12 -16.43 1.41
C TYR A 439 -1.28 -17.31 0.48
N CYS A 440 -0.79 -16.77 -0.63
CA CYS A 440 0.19 -17.45 -1.46
C CYS A 440 1.59 -17.40 -0.84
N LEU A 441 2.03 -16.24 -0.37
CA LEU A 441 3.40 -16.02 0.12
C LEU A 441 3.70 -16.75 1.43
N VAL A 442 2.73 -16.81 2.36
CA VAL A 442 2.96 -17.42 3.67
C VAL A 442 3.43 -18.88 3.55
N PRO A 443 2.72 -19.79 2.88
CA PRO A 443 3.22 -21.17 2.74
C PRO A 443 4.53 -21.24 1.93
N TRP A 444 4.69 -20.41 0.88
CA TRP A 444 5.92 -20.45 0.06
C TRP A 444 7.16 -19.99 0.84
N LEU A 445 7.08 -18.90 1.57
CA LEU A 445 8.21 -18.33 2.31
C LEU A 445 8.60 -19.16 3.53
N TRP A 446 7.63 -19.75 4.23
CA TRP A 446 7.90 -20.60 5.39
C TRP A 446 8.02 -22.09 5.05
N LYS A 447 8.05 -22.42 3.74
CA LYS A 447 8.21 -23.80 3.23
C LYS A 447 7.17 -24.75 3.83
N ARG A 448 5.90 -24.32 3.78
CA ARG A 448 4.75 -25.12 4.23
C ARG A 448 4.03 -25.71 3.01
N GLU A 449 3.60 -26.95 3.11
CA GLU A 449 2.88 -27.63 2.03
C GLU A 449 1.51 -27.00 1.77
N ARG A 450 0.86 -26.48 2.83
CA ARG A 450 -0.49 -25.90 2.78
C ARG A 450 -0.71 -24.83 3.83
N LEU A 451 -1.79 -24.06 3.69
CA LEU A 451 -2.33 -23.23 4.74
C LEU A 451 -2.89 -24.09 5.87
N TYR A 452 -2.91 -23.58 7.10
CA TYR A 452 -3.44 -24.28 8.26
C TYR A 452 -4.89 -24.74 8.04
N SER A 453 -5.77 -23.87 7.53
CA SER A 453 -7.16 -24.20 7.24
C SER A 453 -7.67 -23.45 6.01
N ILE A 454 -8.18 -24.19 5.05
CA ILE A 454 -8.85 -23.66 3.85
C ILE A 454 -10.27 -23.19 4.19
N ALA A 455 -10.92 -23.82 5.16
CA ALA A 455 -12.22 -23.36 5.65
C ALA A 455 -12.13 -21.95 6.22
N LEU A 456 -11.07 -21.62 6.99
CA LEU A 456 -10.85 -20.26 7.50
C LEU A 456 -10.61 -19.25 6.39
N VAL A 457 -9.94 -19.63 5.29
CA VAL A 457 -9.83 -18.74 4.10
C VAL A 457 -11.20 -18.47 3.50
N SER A 458 -12.05 -19.49 3.42
CA SER A 458 -13.41 -19.34 2.91
C SER A 458 -14.28 -18.47 3.82
N TRP A 459 -14.18 -18.64 5.14
CA TRP A 459 -14.87 -17.77 6.10
C TRP A 459 -14.41 -16.32 5.99
N HIS A 460 -13.09 -16.10 5.94
CA HIS A 460 -12.54 -14.76 5.72
C HIS A 460 -13.13 -14.14 4.45
N PHE A 461 -13.12 -14.87 3.33
CA PHE A 461 -13.64 -14.38 2.07
C PHE A 461 -15.11 -13.92 2.18
N TRP A 462 -15.99 -14.76 2.72
CA TRP A 462 -17.42 -14.45 2.77
C TRP A 462 -17.76 -13.35 3.77
N ILE A 463 -17.19 -13.39 4.97
CA ILE A 463 -17.41 -12.36 5.98
C ILE A 463 -16.91 -10.99 5.48
N SER A 464 -15.72 -10.93 4.90
CA SER A 464 -15.18 -9.69 4.34
C SER A 464 -15.97 -9.19 3.14
N THR A 465 -16.42 -10.09 2.25
CA THR A 465 -17.26 -9.70 1.10
C THR A 465 -18.58 -9.11 1.58
N MET A 466 -19.24 -9.73 2.57
CA MET A 466 -20.45 -9.17 3.17
C MET A 466 -20.17 -7.79 3.80
N GLY A 467 -19.04 -7.65 4.50
CA GLY A 467 -18.61 -6.38 5.07
C GLY A 467 -18.43 -5.28 4.01
N ILE A 468 -17.77 -5.60 2.89
CA ILE A 468 -17.59 -4.65 1.77
C ILE A 468 -18.95 -4.24 1.20
N VAL A 469 -19.82 -5.19 0.89
CA VAL A 469 -21.12 -4.92 0.27
C VAL A 469 -21.98 -4.02 1.16
N LEU A 470 -22.07 -4.31 2.46
CA LEU A 470 -22.80 -3.46 3.41
C LEU A 470 -22.19 -2.05 3.48
N TYR A 471 -20.87 -1.98 3.56
CA TYR A 471 -20.16 -0.71 3.67
C TYR A 471 -20.41 0.19 2.45
N ILE A 472 -20.06 -0.29 1.26
CA ILE A 472 -20.12 0.54 0.03
C ILE A 472 -21.56 0.90 -0.33
N THR A 473 -22.51 -0.05 -0.20
CA THR A 473 -23.92 0.23 -0.52
C THR A 473 -24.49 1.31 0.42
N SER A 474 -24.21 1.22 1.72
CA SER A 474 -24.67 2.25 2.66
C SER A 474 -24.09 3.63 2.32
N MET A 475 -22.81 3.70 1.94
CA MET A 475 -22.17 4.97 1.58
C MET A 475 -22.63 5.52 0.23
N TRP A 476 -22.94 4.68 -0.74
CA TRP A 476 -23.55 5.13 -2.00
C TRP A 476 -24.94 5.73 -1.79
N VAL A 477 -25.80 5.03 -1.07
CA VAL A 477 -27.16 5.53 -0.78
C VAL A 477 -27.09 6.82 0.08
N SER A 478 -26.28 6.81 1.13
CA SER A 478 -26.02 7.97 1.97
C SER A 478 -25.53 9.15 1.14
N GLY A 479 -24.50 8.98 0.32
CA GLY A 479 -23.90 10.06 -0.45
C GLY A 479 -24.82 10.64 -1.53
N ILE A 480 -25.61 9.80 -2.21
CA ILE A 480 -26.61 10.27 -3.17
C ILE A 480 -27.69 11.09 -2.44
N LEU A 481 -28.23 10.58 -1.33
CA LEU A 481 -29.24 11.29 -0.54
C LEU A 481 -28.67 12.62 -0.01
N GLN A 482 -27.46 12.61 0.53
CA GLN A 482 -26.74 13.79 1.00
C GLN A 482 -26.59 14.86 -0.09
N GLY A 483 -26.14 14.47 -1.28
CA GLY A 483 -25.98 15.38 -2.41
C GLY A 483 -27.31 15.94 -2.91
N LEU A 484 -28.41 15.16 -2.88
CA LEU A 484 -29.75 15.63 -3.23
C LEU A 484 -30.26 16.65 -2.19
N MET A 485 -30.08 16.39 -0.90
CA MET A 485 -30.48 17.32 0.16
C MET A 485 -29.69 18.64 0.10
N TRP A 486 -28.39 18.61 -0.22
CA TRP A 486 -27.57 19.82 -0.35
C TRP A 486 -27.89 20.65 -1.60
N ARG A 487 -28.68 20.14 -2.51
CA ARG A 487 -29.10 20.81 -3.76
C ARG A 487 -30.59 21.17 -3.79
N ALA A 488 -31.31 20.88 -2.71
CA ALA A 488 -32.70 21.29 -2.56
C ALA A 488 -32.76 22.74 -2.08
N TYR A 489 -33.45 23.59 -2.87
CA TYR A 489 -33.67 25.01 -2.56
C TYR A 489 -35.14 25.30 -2.50
N ASP A 490 -35.51 26.15 -1.55
CA ASP A 490 -36.87 26.71 -1.46
C ASP A 490 -37.15 27.74 -2.58
N ALA A 491 -38.36 28.26 -2.60
CA ALA A 491 -38.79 29.25 -3.60
C ALA A 491 -38.00 30.58 -3.54
N GLN A 492 -37.34 30.86 -2.42
CA GLN A 492 -36.52 32.05 -2.18
C GLN A 492 -35.02 31.80 -2.50
N GLY A 493 -34.63 30.57 -2.82
CA GLY A 493 -33.25 30.17 -3.14
C GLY A 493 -32.38 29.83 -1.93
N PHE A 494 -32.97 29.66 -0.74
CA PHE A 494 -32.28 29.14 0.43
C PHE A 494 -32.28 27.61 0.44
N LEU A 495 -31.33 27.01 1.15
CA LEU A 495 -31.31 25.57 1.33
C LEU A 495 -32.56 25.09 2.08
N GLU A 496 -33.25 24.10 1.52
CA GLU A 496 -34.45 23.50 2.13
C GLU A 496 -34.12 22.74 3.42
N TYR A 497 -32.94 22.10 3.45
CA TYR A 497 -32.50 21.33 4.61
C TYR A 497 -31.29 21.97 5.29
N SER A 498 -31.32 22.02 6.61
CA SER A 498 -30.18 22.42 7.42
C SER A 498 -29.09 21.34 7.41
N PHE A 499 -27.86 21.69 7.80
CA PHE A 499 -26.77 20.73 7.95
C PHE A 499 -27.13 19.62 8.96
N VAL A 500 -27.77 19.97 10.08
CA VAL A 500 -28.15 19.00 11.12
C VAL A 500 -29.19 17.99 10.60
N GLU A 501 -30.17 18.45 9.84
CA GLU A 501 -31.17 17.56 9.22
C GLU A 501 -30.50 16.57 8.25
N THR A 502 -29.54 17.04 7.46
CA THR A 502 -28.75 16.16 6.57
C THR A 502 -27.98 15.12 7.37
N VAL A 503 -27.27 15.51 8.43
CA VAL A 503 -26.53 14.58 9.29
C VAL A 503 -27.46 13.56 9.96
N ALA A 504 -28.62 14.00 10.44
CA ALA A 504 -29.62 13.09 11.03
C ALA A 504 -30.13 12.05 10.01
N ALA A 505 -30.36 12.48 8.76
CA ALA A 505 -30.78 11.57 7.69
C ALA A 505 -29.70 10.55 7.32
N MET A 506 -28.40 10.88 7.48
CA MET A 506 -27.28 9.97 7.20
C MET A 506 -27.02 8.94 8.31
N HIS A 507 -27.48 9.21 9.55
CA HIS A 507 -27.15 8.39 10.72
C HIS A 507 -27.43 6.86 10.56
N PRO A 508 -28.54 6.38 9.98
CA PRO A 508 -28.77 4.96 9.78
C PRO A 508 -27.68 4.29 8.92
N PHE A 509 -27.18 5.01 7.94
CA PHE A 509 -26.12 4.51 7.05
C PHE A 509 -24.77 4.42 7.76
N TYR A 510 -24.49 5.30 8.71
CA TYR A 510 -23.30 5.23 9.55
C TYR A 510 -23.29 3.99 10.45
N VAL A 511 -24.45 3.57 10.97
CA VAL A 511 -24.57 2.31 11.71
C VAL A 511 -24.26 1.11 10.80
N ILE A 512 -24.81 1.08 9.59
CA ILE A 512 -24.54 0.00 8.62
C ILE A 512 -23.06 0.00 8.19
N ARG A 513 -22.47 1.18 7.97
CA ARG A 513 -21.03 1.36 7.70
C ARG A 513 -20.16 0.76 8.81
N ALA A 514 -20.46 1.05 10.07
CA ALA A 514 -19.73 0.51 11.21
C ALA A 514 -19.83 -1.02 11.26
N LEU A 515 -21.02 -1.59 11.02
CA LEU A 515 -21.21 -3.05 10.92
C LEU A 515 -20.39 -3.66 9.77
N GLY A 516 -20.41 -3.03 8.60
CA GLY A 516 -19.60 -3.47 7.44
C GLY A 516 -18.10 -3.48 7.76
N GLY A 517 -17.60 -2.42 8.42
CA GLY A 517 -16.22 -2.32 8.89
C GLY A 517 -15.85 -3.41 9.91
N LEU A 518 -16.74 -3.69 10.87
CA LEU A 518 -16.55 -4.76 11.86
C LEU A 518 -16.43 -6.13 11.20
N LEU A 519 -17.28 -6.44 10.23
CA LEU A 519 -17.21 -7.71 9.50
C LEU A 519 -15.90 -7.84 8.73
N TYR A 520 -15.44 -6.77 8.08
CA TYR A 520 -14.17 -6.78 7.35
C TYR A 520 -12.97 -6.98 8.28
N LEU A 521 -12.94 -6.28 9.41
CA LEU A 521 -11.93 -6.46 10.46
C LEU A 521 -11.95 -7.89 11.02
N THR A 522 -13.12 -8.45 11.27
CA THR A 522 -13.29 -9.84 11.74
C THR A 522 -12.69 -10.83 10.73
N GLY A 523 -12.97 -10.65 9.43
CA GLY A 523 -12.35 -11.45 8.37
C GLY A 523 -10.83 -11.37 8.38
N THR A 524 -10.28 -10.17 8.57
CA THR A 524 -8.82 -9.96 8.66
C THR A 524 -8.22 -10.64 9.88
N LEU A 525 -8.88 -10.62 11.02
CA LEU A 525 -8.43 -11.34 12.24
C LEU A 525 -8.39 -12.86 12.01
N ILE A 526 -9.40 -13.41 11.32
CA ILE A 526 -9.42 -14.83 10.90
C ILE A 526 -8.21 -15.14 10.02
N MET A 527 -7.88 -14.25 9.06
CA MET A 527 -6.69 -14.39 8.21
C MET A 527 -5.41 -14.43 9.02
N VAL A 528 -5.22 -13.47 9.94
CA VAL A 528 -4.01 -13.39 10.76
C VAL A 528 -3.84 -14.66 11.62
N TYR A 529 -4.92 -15.15 12.21
CA TYR A 529 -4.89 -16.42 12.95
C TYR A 529 -4.47 -17.59 12.06
N ASN A 530 -5.05 -17.70 10.85
CA ASN A 530 -4.73 -18.77 9.90
C ASN A 530 -3.26 -18.70 9.43
N CYS A 531 -2.78 -17.49 9.11
CA CYS A 531 -1.38 -17.26 8.73
C CYS A 531 -0.42 -17.59 9.87
N TRP A 532 -0.72 -17.17 11.10
CA TRP A 532 0.08 -17.48 12.29
C TRP A 532 0.21 -18.99 12.52
N ARG A 533 -0.91 -19.74 12.45
CA ARG A 533 -0.91 -21.21 12.58
C ARG A 533 -0.12 -21.87 11.44
N THR A 534 -0.24 -21.35 10.21
CA THR A 534 0.55 -21.83 9.08
C THR A 534 2.05 -21.62 9.28
N ILE A 535 2.45 -20.43 9.75
CA ILE A 535 3.87 -20.10 10.04
C ILE A 535 4.45 -21.06 11.07
N ARG A 536 3.71 -21.37 12.12
CA ARG A 536 4.11 -22.35 13.14
C ARG A 536 4.25 -23.76 12.60
N GLY A 537 3.63 -24.08 11.48
CA GLY A 537 3.62 -25.42 10.89
C GLY A 537 2.50 -26.32 11.40
N ASP A 538 1.51 -25.73 12.05
CA ASP A 538 0.33 -26.46 12.50
C ASP A 538 -0.49 -26.94 11.28
N VAL A 539 -1.09 -28.12 11.39
CA VAL A 539 -1.94 -28.73 10.37
C VAL A 539 -3.29 -29.07 10.96
N ARG A 540 -4.36 -28.68 10.27
CA ARG A 540 -5.71 -29.09 10.66
C ARG A 540 -6.07 -30.41 9.94
N VAL A 541 -6.37 -31.44 10.70
CA VAL A 541 -6.72 -32.76 10.18
C VAL A 541 -8.08 -32.68 9.43
N GLY A 542 -8.21 -33.38 8.31
CA GLY A 542 -9.45 -33.46 7.55
C GLY A 542 -9.69 -32.32 6.53
N GLU A 543 -8.79 -31.35 6.45
CA GLU A 543 -8.90 -30.27 5.45
C GLU A 543 -8.31 -30.70 4.09
N PRO A 544 -8.93 -30.32 2.97
CA PRO A 544 -8.41 -30.65 1.65
C PRO A 544 -7.05 -29.97 1.39
N ILE A 545 -6.15 -30.69 0.74
CA ILE A 545 -4.90 -30.12 0.23
C ILE A 545 -5.21 -29.43 -1.09
N ILE A 546 -5.25 -28.10 -1.12
CA ILE A 546 -5.20 -27.35 -2.36
C ILE A 546 -3.73 -27.25 -2.75
N ALA A 547 -3.37 -27.89 -3.84
CA ALA A 547 -2.00 -27.91 -4.32
C ALA A 547 -1.48 -26.48 -4.47
N ASN A 548 -0.49 -26.11 -3.63
CA ASN A 548 0.28 -24.91 -3.87
C ASN A 548 0.99 -25.09 -5.20
N ALA A 549 1.05 -24.06 -6.03
CA ALA A 549 1.90 -24.11 -7.21
C ALA A 549 3.31 -24.57 -6.76
N PRO A 550 3.91 -25.56 -7.38
CA PRO A 550 5.13 -26.19 -6.88
C PRO A 550 6.21 -25.15 -6.63
N ALA A 551 6.91 -25.29 -5.50
CA ALA A 551 8.03 -24.41 -5.14
C ALA A 551 9.14 -24.39 -6.23
N ASN A 552 9.17 -25.38 -7.12
CA ASN A 552 10.07 -25.51 -8.27
C ASN A 552 9.52 -24.93 -9.57
N ALA A 553 8.44 -24.16 -9.57
CA ALA A 553 7.93 -23.50 -10.79
C ALA A 553 8.90 -22.44 -11.37
N ASN A 554 10.15 -22.43 -10.92
CA ASN A 554 11.25 -21.72 -11.61
C ASN A 554 11.54 -22.25 -13.02
N ALA A 555 11.08 -23.45 -13.35
CA ALA A 555 11.26 -24.04 -14.68
C ALA A 555 10.20 -23.60 -15.71
N SER A 556 9.04 -23.13 -15.26
CA SER A 556 7.91 -22.83 -16.17
C SER A 556 7.71 -21.35 -16.52
N VAL A 557 8.41 -20.43 -15.86
CA VAL A 557 8.31 -18.99 -16.21
C VAL A 557 8.99 -18.74 -17.58
N GLY A 558 10.02 -19.49 -17.92
CA GLY A 558 10.62 -19.42 -19.27
C GLY A 558 9.69 -19.93 -20.39
N ALA A 559 8.84 -20.91 -20.09
CA ALA A 559 7.83 -21.41 -21.03
C ALA A 559 6.59 -20.49 -21.15
N LEU A 560 6.34 -19.64 -20.13
CA LEU A 560 5.24 -18.67 -20.14
C LEU A 560 5.57 -17.38 -20.91
N ALA A 561 6.84 -17.19 -21.29
CA ALA A 561 7.33 -15.98 -21.98
C ALA A 561 7.44 -16.16 -23.50
N GLN A 562 7.05 -17.30 -24.08
CA GLN A 562 6.94 -17.39 -25.52
C GLN A 562 5.65 -16.71 -25.99
N PRO A 563 5.72 -15.72 -26.89
CA PRO A 563 4.53 -15.20 -27.52
C PRO A 563 3.88 -16.33 -28.32
N ALA A 564 2.61 -16.60 -28.08
CA ALA A 564 1.82 -17.25 -29.09
C ALA A 564 1.79 -16.31 -30.29
N GLU A 565 2.29 -16.77 -31.44
CA GLU A 565 2.22 -16.11 -32.72
C GLU A 565 0.80 -15.72 -33.11
#